data_1e68a694440569165712f61a7ba5a512
#
_entry.id   1e68a694440569165712f61a7ba5a512
#
_cell.length_a   1.000
_cell.length_b   1.000
_cell.length_c   1.000
_cell.angle_alpha   90.00
_cell.angle_beta   90.00
_cell.angle_gamma   90.00
#
_symmetry.space_group_name_H-M   'P 1'
#
loop_
_entity.id
_entity.type
_entity.pdbx_description
1 polymer ?
#
loop_
_entity_poly.entity_id
_entity_poly.type
_entity_poly.pdbx_seq_one_letter_code
_entity_poly.pdbx_strand_id
1 'polypeptide(L)'
;MGDERGDGRAGRFGGRIALVTGAGSGIGAAVARRLADQGAQVFAADVDGAAAATVAGELPGSHALTMDVADPAGVDRAFTAASAAHGRLDVVVHAAGVDDPAAKEWLAEALLDDRPPEVTTRLGDDAWRRVLRVNLDGTFHVLRAALRVMVPRRSGAVVTVGSSSAFDTLAGYPHYAASKAGAHALSQAVAKEAIAFGVRVNTVAPGPTQTGMAQRTPAALRRGLAGPRVRPYAAPEEIADIALFLASDDAANLVGAVLLANGGRFTV
;
A
#
# COMPACT_ATOMS: atom_id res chain seq x y z
N MET A 1 38.60 -20.83 21.86
CA MET A 1 38.79 -20.14 20.59
C MET A 1 37.40 -19.89 20.03
N GLY A 2 36.81 -18.77 20.44
CA GLY A 2 35.42 -18.42 20.09
C GLY A 2 35.27 -18.08 18.62
N ASP A 3 34.22 -18.63 18.04
CA ASP A 3 33.79 -18.34 16.68
C ASP A 3 33.05 -16.97 16.65
N GLU A 4 33.84 -15.90 16.50
CA GLU A 4 33.33 -14.55 16.20
C GLU A 4 33.05 -14.44 14.70
N ARG A 5 32.05 -15.14 14.21
CA ARG A 5 31.42 -14.81 12.93
C ARG A 5 30.25 -13.87 13.21
N GLY A 6 30.57 -12.62 13.49
CA GLY A 6 29.66 -11.53 13.29
C GLY A 6 29.31 -11.49 11.80
N ASP A 7 28.17 -12.06 11.43
CA ASP A 7 27.65 -12.01 10.06
C ASP A 7 27.21 -10.56 9.77
N GLY A 8 28.17 -9.75 9.31
CA GLY A 8 27.96 -8.37 8.83
C GLY A 8 27.24 -8.34 7.48
N ARG A 9 26.28 -9.22 7.24
CA ARG A 9 25.38 -9.08 6.09
C ARG A 9 24.51 -7.87 6.33
N ALA A 10 24.82 -6.80 5.62
CA ALA A 10 23.86 -5.72 5.42
C ALA A 10 22.51 -6.37 5.04
N GLY A 11 21.43 -6.02 5.75
CA GLY A 11 20.12 -6.55 5.43
C GLY A 11 19.78 -6.38 3.95
N ARG A 12 18.77 -7.08 3.44
CA ARG A 12 18.37 -7.07 2.01
C ARG A 12 18.25 -5.68 1.39
N PHE A 13 17.96 -4.65 2.21
CA PHE A 13 17.83 -3.26 1.82
C PHE A 13 18.95 -2.36 2.37
N GLY A 14 20.08 -2.95 2.75
CA GLY A 14 21.22 -2.18 3.27
C GLY A 14 21.65 -1.05 2.33
N GLY A 15 21.65 0.19 2.86
CA GLY A 15 21.99 1.41 2.11
C GLY A 15 20.96 1.84 1.05
N ARG A 16 19.78 1.21 0.98
CA ARG A 16 18.68 1.66 0.11
C ARG A 16 17.91 2.79 0.77
N ILE A 17 17.41 3.71 -0.05
CA ILE A 17 16.52 4.79 0.37
C ILE A 17 15.11 4.43 -0.07
N ALA A 18 14.20 4.38 0.89
CA ALA A 18 12.81 4.00 0.67
C ALA A 18 11.84 5.12 1.03
N LEU A 19 10.75 5.26 0.29
CA LEU A 19 9.62 6.12 0.65
C LEU A 19 8.36 5.25 0.75
N VAL A 20 7.68 5.35 1.89
CA VAL A 20 6.44 4.61 2.17
C VAL A 20 5.32 5.61 2.40
N THR A 21 4.23 5.52 1.61
CA THR A 21 3.03 6.34 1.83
C THR A 21 2.01 5.58 2.68
N GLY A 22 1.19 6.30 3.45
CA GLY A 22 0.30 5.67 4.42
C GLY A 22 1.08 5.02 5.58
N ALA A 23 2.30 5.54 5.84
CA ALA A 23 3.24 4.94 6.79
C ALA A 23 2.88 5.17 8.26
N GLY A 24 1.91 6.03 8.55
CA GLY A 24 1.48 6.30 9.92
C GLY A 24 0.71 5.15 10.58
N SER A 25 0.21 4.17 9.81
CA SER A 25 -0.57 3.06 10.37
C SER A 25 -0.59 1.82 9.49
N GLY A 26 -1.12 0.72 10.04
CA GLY A 26 -1.47 -0.51 9.31
C GLY A 26 -0.35 -1.08 8.45
N ILE A 27 -0.65 -1.41 7.20
CA ILE A 27 0.30 -2.02 6.27
C ILE A 27 1.49 -1.11 6.00
N GLY A 28 1.26 0.21 5.82
CA GLY A 28 2.35 1.16 5.55
C GLY A 28 3.35 1.26 6.70
N ALA A 29 2.87 1.31 7.95
CA ALA A 29 3.73 1.30 9.14
C ALA A 29 4.53 -0.01 9.26
N ALA A 30 3.88 -1.16 9.00
CA ALA A 30 4.57 -2.45 8.99
C ALA A 30 5.65 -2.53 7.90
N VAL A 31 5.37 -2.02 6.70
CA VAL A 31 6.36 -1.93 5.60
C VAL A 31 7.54 -1.05 6.01
N ALA A 32 7.27 0.13 6.58
CA ALA A 32 8.34 1.04 7.00
C ALA A 32 9.28 0.39 8.02
N ARG A 33 8.71 -0.28 9.04
CA ARG A 33 9.49 -1.02 10.04
C ARG A 33 10.31 -2.14 9.41
N ARG A 34 9.69 -2.98 8.58
CA ARG A 34 10.38 -4.10 7.91
C ARG A 34 11.51 -3.65 7.00
N LEU A 35 11.33 -2.53 6.27
CA LEU A 35 12.40 -1.94 5.43
C LEU A 35 13.58 -1.47 6.29
N ALA A 36 13.30 -0.77 7.39
CA ALA A 36 14.34 -0.31 8.32
C ALA A 36 15.07 -1.47 9.01
N ASP A 37 14.36 -2.50 9.46
CA ASP A 37 14.92 -3.73 10.04
C ASP A 37 15.89 -4.43 9.08
N GLN A 38 15.68 -4.26 7.75
CA GLN A 38 16.52 -4.81 6.70
C GLN A 38 17.54 -3.80 6.14
N GLY A 39 17.77 -2.70 6.86
CA GLY A 39 18.86 -1.76 6.61
C GLY A 39 18.55 -0.59 5.66
N ALA A 40 17.28 -0.37 5.27
CA ALA A 40 16.89 0.80 4.52
C ALA A 40 16.77 2.04 5.41
N GLN A 41 17.08 3.21 4.85
CA GLN A 41 16.61 4.48 5.40
C GLN A 41 15.22 4.80 4.83
N VAL A 42 14.26 5.13 5.69
CA VAL A 42 12.85 5.23 5.31
C VAL A 42 12.34 6.67 5.45
N PHE A 43 11.75 7.18 4.40
CA PHE A 43 10.86 8.34 4.46
C PHE A 43 9.43 7.84 4.71
N ALA A 44 8.96 7.99 5.94
CA ALA A 44 7.61 7.63 6.34
C ALA A 44 6.66 8.79 6.02
N ALA A 45 5.82 8.63 4.99
CA ALA A 45 4.91 9.68 4.52
C ALA A 45 3.46 9.33 4.87
N ASP A 46 2.74 10.27 5.46
CA ASP A 46 1.30 10.13 5.77
C ASP A 46 0.64 11.50 5.76
N VAL A 47 -0.68 11.53 5.53
CA VAL A 47 -1.49 12.74 5.69
C VAL A 47 -1.54 13.18 7.17
N ASP A 48 -1.51 12.21 8.09
CA ASP A 48 -1.29 12.42 9.51
C ASP A 48 0.23 12.49 9.80
N GLY A 49 0.77 13.70 9.77
CA GLY A 49 2.19 13.94 10.02
C GLY A 49 2.65 13.52 11.42
N ALA A 50 1.76 13.53 12.44
CA ALA A 50 2.09 13.10 13.78
C ALA A 50 2.25 11.56 13.84
N ALA A 51 1.36 10.83 13.18
CA ALA A 51 1.47 9.38 13.04
C ALA A 51 2.73 8.98 12.25
N ALA A 52 3.03 9.69 11.14
CA ALA A 52 4.26 9.49 10.39
C ALA A 52 5.52 9.74 11.24
N ALA A 53 5.52 10.81 12.05
CA ALA A 53 6.62 11.15 12.95
C ALA A 53 6.83 10.11 14.04
N THR A 54 5.73 9.56 14.59
CA THR A 54 5.80 8.46 15.58
C THR A 54 6.51 7.25 14.97
N VAL A 55 6.09 6.80 13.79
CA VAL A 55 6.71 5.65 13.13
C VAL A 55 8.16 5.93 12.77
N ALA A 56 8.46 7.10 12.16
CA ALA A 56 9.82 7.45 11.78
C ALA A 56 10.77 7.54 13.00
N GLY A 57 10.25 7.99 14.15
CA GLY A 57 11.02 8.08 15.40
C GLY A 57 11.45 6.72 15.97
N GLU A 58 10.77 5.64 15.60
CA GLU A 58 11.15 4.26 15.95
C GLU A 58 12.27 3.71 15.06
N LEU A 59 12.54 4.34 13.91
CA LEU A 59 13.37 3.78 12.83
C LEU A 59 14.69 4.56 12.69
N PRO A 60 15.85 3.94 12.91
CA PRO A 60 17.13 4.62 12.83
C PRO A 60 17.36 5.31 11.49
N GLY A 61 17.75 6.59 11.50
CA GLY A 61 18.06 7.36 10.30
C GLY A 61 16.88 7.66 9.36
N SER A 62 15.64 7.40 9.84
CA SER A 62 14.43 7.60 9.03
C SER A 62 13.81 8.98 9.27
N HIS A 63 12.97 9.44 8.35
CA HIS A 63 12.38 10.77 8.35
C HIS A 63 10.87 10.71 8.14
N ALA A 64 10.14 11.60 8.80
CA ALA A 64 8.70 11.77 8.57
C ALA A 64 8.42 12.83 7.51
N LEU A 65 7.39 12.58 6.69
CA LEU A 65 6.86 13.55 5.72
C LEU A 65 5.35 13.66 5.88
N THR A 66 4.84 14.86 6.07
CA THR A 66 3.39 15.10 5.95
C THR A 66 3.03 15.22 4.48
N MET A 67 2.21 14.30 3.96
CA MET A 67 1.91 14.23 2.53
C MET A 67 0.50 13.66 2.29
N ASP A 68 -0.37 14.47 1.68
CA ASP A 68 -1.63 13.99 1.11
C ASP A 68 -1.37 13.50 -0.32
N VAL A 69 -1.61 12.21 -0.58
CA VAL A 69 -1.47 11.63 -1.93
C VAL A 69 -2.47 12.21 -2.93
N ALA A 70 -3.56 12.83 -2.46
CA ALA A 70 -4.53 13.52 -3.28
C ALA A 70 -4.09 14.95 -3.68
N ASP A 71 -3.01 15.48 -3.12
CA ASP A 71 -2.36 16.74 -3.55
C ASP A 71 -1.15 16.46 -4.45
N PRO A 72 -1.27 16.60 -5.78
CA PRO A 72 -0.17 16.29 -6.69
C PRO A 72 1.08 17.15 -6.44
N ALA A 73 0.91 18.40 -6.05
CA ALA A 73 2.04 19.28 -5.75
C ALA A 73 2.74 18.89 -4.45
N GLY A 74 1.97 18.49 -3.43
CA GLY A 74 2.49 17.95 -2.18
C GLY A 74 3.29 16.66 -2.39
N VAL A 75 2.79 15.75 -3.23
CA VAL A 75 3.51 14.54 -3.62
C VAL A 75 4.82 14.89 -4.33
N ASP A 76 4.79 15.76 -5.34
CA ASP A 76 5.99 16.16 -6.07
C ASP A 76 7.05 16.79 -5.13
N ARG A 77 6.65 17.64 -4.18
CA ARG A 77 7.55 18.22 -3.16
C ARG A 77 8.18 17.16 -2.26
N ALA A 78 7.37 16.22 -1.75
CA ALA A 78 7.84 15.16 -0.85
C ALA A 78 8.86 14.23 -1.53
N PHE A 79 8.60 13.83 -2.78
CA PHE A 79 9.52 12.98 -3.56
C PHE A 79 10.83 13.72 -3.90
N THR A 80 10.73 15.01 -4.24
CA THR A 80 11.92 15.85 -4.48
C THR A 80 12.78 15.97 -3.22
N ALA A 81 12.17 16.22 -2.06
CA ALA A 81 12.88 16.34 -0.79
C ALA A 81 13.54 14.99 -0.39
N ALA A 82 12.82 13.87 -0.49
CA ALA A 82 13.36 12.55 -0.16
C ALA A 82 14.53 12.17 -1.08
N SER A 83 14.41 12.46 -2.39
CA SER A 83 15.48 12.19 -3.35
C SER A 83 16.69 13.10 -3.14
N ALA A 84 16.48 14.38 -2.86
CA ALA A 84 17.56 15.35 -2.68
C ALA A 84 18.41 15.06 -1.45
N ALA A 85 17.81 14.56 -0.37
CA ALA A 85 18.49 14.24 0.89
C ALA A 85 19.64 13.23 0.71
N HIS A 86 19.49 12.28 -0.23
CA HIS A 86 20.46 11.19 -0.45
C HIS A 86 20.91 11.06 -1.92
N GLY A 87 20.47 11.94 -2.81
CA GLY A 87 20.74 11.89 -4.25
C GLY A 87 20.09 10.68 -4.95
N ARG A 88 19.21 9.94 -4.24
CA ARG A 88 18.57 8.72 -4.76
C ARG A 88 17.27 8.38 -4.03
N LEU A 89 16.43 7.62 -4.70
CA LEU A 89 15.29 6.91 -4.14
C LEU A 89 15.22 5.54 -4.84
N ASP A 90 15.32 4.46 -4.06
CA ASP A 90 15.48 3.11 -4.60
C ASP A 90 14.19 2.30 -4.54
N VAL A 91 13.40 2.53 -3.49
CA VAL A 91 12.17 1.79 -3.22
C VAL A 91 11.04 2.76 -2.91
N VAL A 92 9.89 2.56 -3.52
CA VAL A 92 8.65 3.23 -3.15
C VAL A 92 7.59 2.18 -2.84
N VAL A 93 6.98 2.27 -1.65
CA VAL A 93 5.79 1.46 -1.33
C VAL A 93 4.60 2.39 -1.11
N HIS A 94 3.63 2.31 -2.02
CA HIS A 94 2.41 3.10 -1.95
C HIS A 94 1.32 2.31 -1.23
N ALA A 95 1.17 2.58 0.09
CA ALA A 95 0.18 1.93 0.94
C ALA A 95 -0.97 2.87 1.39
N ALA A 96 -0.89 4.16 1.06
CA ALA A 96 -1.97 5.09 1.35
C ALA A 96 -3.27 4.69 0.63
N GLY A 97 -4.38 4.74 1.35
CA GLY A 97 -5.69 4.42 0.81
C GLY A 97 -6.78 4.59 1.85
N VAL A 98 -7.99 4.79 1.39
CA VAL A 98 -9.18 4.97 2.23
C VAL A 98 -10.31 4.05 1.81
N ASP A 99 -11.18 3.76 2.76
CA ASP A 99 -12.48 3.13 2.56
C ASP A 99 -13.61 4.13 2.82
N ASP A 100 -14.84 3.64 2.78
CA ASP A 100 -16.02 4.42 3.17
C ASP A 100 -16.73 3.76 4.36
N PRO A 101 -16.60 4.31 5.58
CA PRO A 101 -17.29 3.79 6.76
C PRO A 101 -18.81 3.78 6.63
N ALA A 102 -19.42 4.82 6.01
CA ALA A 102 -20.87 4.91 5.85
C ALA A 102 -21.39 3.76 4.95
N ALA A 103 -20.70 3.45 3.87
CA ALA A 103 -21.06 2.32 3.01
C ALA A 103 -21.01 0.98 3.77
N LYS A 104 -20.05 0.82 4.69
CA LYS A 104 -19.96 -0.37 5.55
C LYS A 104 -21.13 -0.46 6.54
N GLU A 105 -21.53 0.67 7.11
CA GLU A 105 -22.68 0.73 8.02
C GLU A 105 -23.96 0.36 7.29
N TRP A 106 -24.24 0.95 6.11
CA TRP A 106 -25.42 0.61 5.31
C TRP A 106 -25.47 -0.86 4.90
N LEU A 107 -24.32 -1.45 4.57
CA LEU A 107 -24.22 -2.86 4.25
C LEU A 107 -24.49 -3.73 5.49
N ALA A 108 -23.98 -3.33 6.65
CA ALA A 108 -24.22 -4.05 7.91
C ALA A 108 -25.68 -3.98 8.34
N GLU A 109 -26.33 -2.83 8.22
CA GLU A 109 -27.78 -2.65 8.44
C GLU A 109 -28.59 -3.60 7.55
N ALA A 110 -28.30 -3.60 6.24
CA ALA A 110 -29.00 -4.46 5.29
C ALA A 110 -28.87 -5.96 5.65
N LEU A 111 -27.66 -6.36 6.08
CA LEU A 111 -27.40 -7.74 6.51
C LEU A 111 -28.17 -8.11 7.80
N LEU A 112 -28.25 -7.18 8.76
CA LEU A 112 -28.99 -7.42 10.01
C LEU A 112 -30.49 -7.46 9.82
N ASP A 113 -31.01 -6.70 8.87
CA ASP A 113 -32.43 -6.60 8.52
C ASP A 113 -32.86 -7.67 7.49
N ASP A 114 -31.97 -8.57 7.09
CA ASP A 114 -32.19 -9.59 6.04
C ASP A 114 -32.77 -8.98 4.75
N ARG A 115 -32.23 -7.86 4.30
CA ARG A 115 -32.65 -7.15 3.09
C ARG A 115 -31.49 -6.92 2.12
N PRO A 116 -31.76 -6.77 0.81
CA PRO A 116 -30.74 -6.42 -0.16
C PRO A 116 -30.03 -5.11 0.18
N PRO A 117 -28.70 -4.99 -0.04
CA PRO A 117 -27.98 -3.75 0.17
C PRO A 117 -28.32 -2.72 -0.92
N GLU A 118 -28.56 -1.49 -0.51
CA GLU A 118 -28.86 -0.33 -1.39
C GLU A 118 -27.74 0.70 -1.40
N VAL A 119 -26.49 0.25 -1.26
CA VAL A 119 -25.35 1.16 -1.12
C VAL A 119 -25.16 2.04 -2.35
N THR A 120 -25.26 1.48 -3.55
CA THR A 120 -25.05 2.25 -4.80
C THR A 120 -26.05 3.40 -4.96
N THR A 121 -27.30 3.21 -4.59
CA THR A 121 -28.35 4.24 -4.70
C THR A 121 -28.23 5.32 -3.63
N ARG A 122 -27.61 5.01 -2.49
CA ARG A 122 -27.38 5.93 -1.36
C ARG A 122 -26.04 6.67 -1.47
N LEU A 123 -25.11 6.18 -2.30
CA LEU A 123 -23.76 6.73 -2.41
C LEU A 123 -23.77 8.09 -3.10
N GLY A 124 -23.41 9.15 -2.35
CA GLY A 124 -23.27 10.49 -2.90
C GLY A 124 -21.97 10.70 -3.67
N ASP A 125 -22.00 11.64 -4.60
CA ASP A 125 -20.86 12.02 -5.44
C ASP A 125 -19.60 12.37 -4.66
N ASP A 126 -19.71 13.01 -3.50
CA ASP A 126 -18.55 13.42 -2.70
C ASP A 126 -17.84 12.19 -2.08
N ALA A 127 -18.60 11.21 -1.59
CA ALA A 127 -18.03 9.95 -1.10
C ALA A 127 -17.36 9.18 -2.23
N TRP A 128 -18.00 9.11 -3.41
CA TRP A 128 -17.40 8.55 -4.61
C TRP A 128 -16.08 9.23 -4.95
N ARG A 129 -16.09 10.58 -5.12
CA ARG A 129 -14.90 11.35 -5.49
C ARG A 129 -13.80 11.25 -4.45
N ARG A 130 -14.13 11.24 -3.15
CA ARG A 130 -13.14 11.10 -2.07
C ARG A 130 -12.36 9.82 -2.18
N VAL A 131 -13.03 8.69 -2.40
CA VAL A 131 -12.37 7.37 -2.49
C VAL A 131 -11.53 7.27 -3.76
N LEU A 132 -12.02 7.73 -4.92
CA LEU A 132 -11.24 7.71 -6.15
C LEU A 132 -10.04 8.64 -6.07
N ARG A 133 -10.21 9.84 -5.55
CA ARG A 133 -9.13 10.84 -5.42
C ARG A 133 -7.93 10.31 -4.61
N VAL A 134 -8.19 9.58 -3.53
CA VAL A 134 -7.11 9.02 -2.72
C VAL A 134 -6.56 7.73 -3.35
N ASN A 135 -7.44 6.78 -3.68
CA ASN A 135 -7.01 5.44 -4.05
C ASN A 135 -6.53 5.33 -5.50
N LEU A 136 -7.09 6.10 -6.42
CA LEU A 136 -6.75 6.04 -7.86
C LEU A 136 -5.87 7.22 -8.28
N ASP A 137 -6.36 8.47 -8.09
CA ASP A 137 -5.56 9.63 -8.49
C ASP A 137 -4.29 9.73 -7.63
N GLY A 138 -4.37 9.41 -6.32
CA GLY A 138 -3.20 9.32 -5.45
C GLY A 138 -2.18 8.29 -5.91
N THR A 139 -2.63 7.12 -6.39
CA THR A 139 -1.74 6.13 -6.99
C THR A 139 -1.05 6.69 -8.24
N PHE A 140 -1.78 7.40 -9.10
CA PHE A 140 -1.19 8.06 -10.26
C PHE A 140 -0.15 9.11 -9.87
N HIS A 141 -0.45 9.96 -8.89
CA HIS A 141 0.49 10.99 -8.43
C HIS A 141 1.78 10.39 -7.90
N VAL A 142 1.68 9.35 -7.07
CA VAL A 142 2.84 8.65 -6.48
C VAL A 142 3.65 7.94 -7.57
N LEU A 143 3.02 7.19 -8.48
CA LEU A 143 3.72 6.52 -9.57
C LEU A 143 4.46 7.53 -10.46
N ARG A 144 3.80 8.63 -10.84
CA ARG A 144 4.41 9.71 -11.64
C ARG A 144 5.63 10.32 -10.94
N ALA A 145 5.49 10.65 -9.66
CA ALA A 145 6.58 11.23 -8.88
C ALA A 145 7.75 10.26 -8.71
N ALA A 146 7.47 8.99 -8.43
CA ALA A 146 8.48 7.93 -8.35
C ALA A 146 9.26 7.80 -9.66
N LEU A 147 8.57 7.76 -10.80
CA LEU A 147 9.23 7.64 -12.11
C LEU A 147 10.09 8.86 -12.45
N ARG A 148 9.65 10.09 -12.11
CA ARG A 148 10.46 11.30 -12.32
C ARG A 148 11.81 11.24 -11.62
N VAL A 149 11.89 10.56 -10.47
CA VAL A 149 13.13 10.38 -9.69
C VAL A 149 13.93 9.15 -10.15
N MET A 150 13.25 8.03 -10.47
CA MET A 150 13.90 6.74 -10.74
C MET A 150 14.35 6.59 -12.20
N VAL A 151 13.59 7.10 -13.17
CA VAL A 151 13.90 6.97 -14.62
C VAL A 151 15.26 7.56 -14.99
N PRO A 152 15.64 8.77 -14.55
CA PRO A 152 16.97 9.32 -14.85
C PRO A 152 18.12 8.46 -14.33
N ARG A 153 17.89 7.73 -13.24
CA ARG A 153 18.86 6.83 -12.61
C ARG A 153 18.84 5.41 -13.19
N ARG A 154 17.83 5.09 -14.01
CA ARG A 154 17.59 3.77 -14.60
C ARG A 154 17.57 2.64 -13.56
N SER A 155 17.04 2.92 -12.38
CA SER A 155 16.99 1.99 -11.26
C SER A 155 15.87 2.37 -10.28
N GLY A 156 15.09 1.38 -9.85
CA GLY A 156 14.08 1.55 -8.81
C GLY A 156 13.09 0.40 -8.77
N ALA A 157 12.41 0.30 -7.63
CA ALA A 157 11.29 -0.62 -7.45
C ALA A 157 10.12 0.11 -6.79
N VAL A 158 8.95 0.03 -7.41
CA VAL A 158 7.71 0.58 -6.87
C VAL A 158 6.75 -0.58 -6.58
N VAL A 159 6.18 -0.59 -5.38
CA VAL A 159 5.13 -1.53 -5.00
C VAL A 159 3.89 -0.75 -4.59
N THR A 160 2.75 -1.06 -5.22
CA THR A 160 1.46 -0.49 -4.83
C THR A 160 0.66 -1.49 -3.99
N VAL A 161 -0.04 -1.01 -2.97
CA VAL A 161 -0.97 -1.82 -2.19
C VAL A 161 -2.36 -1.70 -2.80
N GLY A 162 -2.72 -2.72 -3.55
CA GLY A 162 -4.03 -2.87 -4.16
C GLY A 162 -5.09 -3.40 -3.19
N SER A 163 -5.93 -4.30 -3.68
CA SER A 163 -6.93 -5.03 -2.87
C SER A 163 -7.44 -6.25 -3.61
N SER A 164 -7.77 -7.31 -2.88
CA SER A 164 -8.51 -8.45 -3.41
C SER A 164 -9.89 -8.06 -3.96
N SER A 165 -10.47 -6.95 -3.48
CA SER A 165 -11.74 -6.41 -3.98
C SER A 165 -11.69 -5.91 -5.43
N ALA A 166 -10.50 -5.81 -6.03
CA ALA A 166 -10.36 -5.53 -7.46
C ALA A 166 -10.64 -6.75 -8.35
N PHE A 167 -10.60 -7.95 -7.79
CA PHE A 167 -10.84 -9.22 -8.47
C PHE A 167 -12.23 -9.78 -8.13
N ASP A 168 -12.50 -9.89 -6.84
CA ASP A 168 -13.78 -10.35 -6.31
C ASP A 168 -14.48 -9.19 -5.61
N THR A 169 -15.38 -8.55 -6.35
CA THR A 169 -16.10 -7.36 -5.90
C THR A 169 -17.24 -7.76 -4.98
N LEU A 170 -17.16 -7.33 -3.74
CA LEU A 170 -18.26 -7.50 -2.79
C LEU A 170 -19.38 -6.49 -3.06
N ALA A 171 -20.62 -6.93 -2.92
CA ALA A 171 -21.77 -6.01 -2.92
C ALA A 171 -21.56 -4.91 -1.85
N GLY A 172 -21.93 -3.68 -2.18
CA GLY A 172 -21.83 -2.56 -1.25
C GLY A 172 -20.51 -1.79 -1.23
N TYR A 173 -19.58 -2.09 -2.16
CA TYR A 173 -18.29 -1.38 -2.25
C TYR A 173 -17.97 -0.86 -3.68
N PRO A 174 -18.92 -0.28 -4.44
CA PRO A 174 -18.70 0.03 -5.86
C PRO A 174 -17.53 0.99 -6.09
N HIS A 175 -17.44 2.07 -5.31
CA HIS A 175 -16.39 3.09 -5.43
C HIS A 175 -15.01 2.54 -5.00
N TYR A 176 -14.95 1.76 -3.91
CA TYR A 176 -13.71 1.15 -3.46
C TYR A 176 -13.20 0.12 -4.47
N ALA A 177 -14.05 -0.81 -4.91
CA ALA A 177 -13.69 -1.82 -5.89
C ALA A 177 -13.23 -1.16 -7.22
N ALA A 178 -13.98 -0.18 -7.74
CA ALA A 178 -13.60 0.58 -8.92
C ALA A 178 -12.24 1.27 -8.77
N SER A 179 -12.00 1.93 -7.62
CA SER A 179 -10.73 2.62 -7.36
C SER A 179 -9.54 1.66 -7.32
N LYS A 180 -9.71 0.48 -6.70
CA LYS A 180 -8.64 -0.52 -6.58
C LYS A 180 -8.42 -1.27 -7.90
N ALA A 181 -9.46 -1.59 -8.65
CA ALA A 181 -9.32 -2.16 -9.99
C ALA A 181 -8.62 -1.18 -10.95
N GLY A 182 -8.99 0.10 -10.91
CA GLY A 182 -8.31 1.15 -11.67
C GLY A 182 -6.83 1.30 -11.28
N ALA A 183 -6.51 1.25 -9.98
CA ALA A 183 -5.13 1.32 -9.49
C ALA A 183 -4.30 0.09 -9.95
N HIS A 184 -4.87 -1.13 -9.98
CA HIS A 184 -4.20 -2.31 -10.55
C HIS A 184 -3.88 -2.11 -12.03
N ALA A 185 -4.87 -1.74 -12.84
CA ALA A 185 -4.69 -1.51 -14.28
C ALA A 185 -3.66 -0.40 -14.56
N LEU A 186 -3.72 0.70 -13.79
CA LEU A 186 -2.76 1.80 -13.86
C LEU A 186 -1.34 1.31 -13.55
N SER A 187 -1.15 0.58 -12.45
CA SER A 187 0.15 0.05 -12.05
C SER A 187 0.73 -0.90 -13.12
N GLN A 188 -0.09 -1.74 -13.73
CA GLN A 188 0.32 -2.63 -14.83
C GLN A 188 0.71 -1.86 -16.10
N ALA A 189 -0.03 -0.81 -16.46
CA ALA A 189 0.31 0.03 -17.61
C ALA A 189 1.64 0.77 -17.39
N VAL A 190 1.81 1.37 -16.21
CA VAL A 190 3.04 2.06 -15.82
C VAL A 190 4.22 1.09 -15.75
N ALA A 191 4.03 -0.15 -15.29
CA ALA A 191 5.09 -1.15 -15.24
C ALA A 191 5.68 -1.46 -16.63
N LYS A 192 4.81 -1.56 -17.65
CA LYS A 192 5.24 -1.81 -19.05
C LYS A 192 6.04 -0.66 -19.64
N GLU A 193 5.75 0.57 -19.23
CA GLU A 193 6.51 1.76 -19.61
C GLU A 193 7.84 1.83 -18.84
N ALA A 194 7.78 1.67 -17.52
CA ALA A 194 8.89 1.90 -16.61
C ALA A 194 10.04 0.90 -16.78
N ILE A 195 9.75 -0.33 -17.19
CA ILE A 195 10.78 -1.38 -17.33
C ILE A 195 11.83 -1.04 -18.39
N ALA A 196 11.49 -0.29 -19.43
CA ALA A 196 12.45 0.21 -20.43
C ALA A 196 13.52 1.10 -19.81
N PHE A 197 13.25 1.64 -18.64
CA PHE A 197 14.16 2.49 -17.86
C PHE A 197 14.74 1.78 -16.63
N GLY A 198 14.62 0.45 -16.53
CA GLY A 198 15.14 -0.32 -15.41
C GLY A 198 14.36 -0.12 -14.09
N VAL A 199 13.13 0.36 -14.15
CA VAL A 199 12.27 0.54 -12.98
C VAL A 199 11.17 -0.52 -13.00
N ARG A 200 11.04 -1.29 -11.92
CA ARG A 200 9.96 -2.28 -11.75
C ARG A 200 8.78 -1.68 -11.00
N VAL A 201 7.58 -2.02 -11.43
CA VAL A 201 6.34 -1.67 -10.71
C VAL A 201 5.53 -2.94 -10.55
N ASN A 202 5.13 -3.25 -9.31
CA ASN A 202 4.30 -4.42 -8.98
C ASN A 202 3.23 -4.04 -7.94
N THR A 203 2.26 -4.91 -7.75
CA THR A 203 1.16 -4.70 -6.81
C THR A 203 1.04 -5.90 -5.87
N VAL A 204 0.92 -5.67 -4.58
CA VAL A 204 0.34 -6.64 -3.66
C VAL A 204 -1.14 -6.33 -3.49
N ALA A 205 -2.01 -7.34 -3.60
CA ALA A 205 -3.46 -7.22 -3.47
C ALA A 205 -3.95 -7.97 -2.21
N PRO A 206 -3.99 -7.32 -1.04
CA PRO A 206 -4.39 -7.95 0.20
C PRO A 206 -5.88 -8.30 0.22
N GLY A 207 -6.21 -9.40 0.91
CA GLY A 207 -7.52 -9.62 1.52
C GLY A 207 -7.68 -8.81 2.81
N PRO A 208 -8.68 -9.15 3.65
CA PRO A 208 -8.86 -8.52 4.95
C PRO A 208 -7.57 -8.60 5.79
N THR A 209 -7.11 -7.44 6.27
CA THR A 209 -5.86 -7.29 7.03
C THR A 209 -6.16 -6.55 8.33
N GLN A 210 -5.54 -6.94 9.45
CA GLN A 210 -5.73 -6.36 10.79
C GLN A 210 -5.16 -4.93 10.85
N THR A 211 -5.95 -3.95 10.44
CA THR A 211 -5.59 -2.54 10.40
C THR A 211 -6.67 -1.69 11.06
N GLY A 212 -6.41 -0.43 11.33
CA GLY A 212 -7.42 0.52 11.78
C GLY A 212 -8.63 0.60 10.83
N MET A 213 -8.42 0.42 9.52
CA MET A 213 -9.49 0.33 8.52
C MET A 213 -10.39 -0.91 8.77
N ALA A 214 -9.80 -2.04 9.10
CA ALA A 214 -10.55 -3.27 9.41
C ALA A 214 -11.27 -3.17 10.77
N GLN A 215 -10.69 -2.49 11.75
CA GLN A 215 -11.31 -2.29 13.07
C GLN A 215 -12.61 -1.48 12.98
N ARG A 216 -12.70 -0.54 12.04
CA ARG A 216 -13.92 0.24 11.75
C ARG A 216 -14.99 -0.53 10.98
N THR A 217 -14.71 -1.79 10.58
CA THR A 217 -15.73 -2.64 9.93
C THR A 217 -16.72 -3.16 10.96
N PRO A 218 -18.04 -2.98 10.78
CA PRO A 218 -19.06 -3.47 11.69
C PRO A 218 -18.96 -4.97 11.97
N ALA A 219 -19.29 -5.39 13.21
CA ALA A 219 -19.17 -6.78 13.65
C ALA A 219 -19.97 -7.76 12.80
N ALA A 220 -21.14 -7.34 12.30
CA ALA A 220 -21.98 -8.14 11.42
C ALA A 220 -21.22 -8.57 10.15
N LEU A 221 -20.52 -7.63 9.52
CA LEU A 221 -19.72 -7.90 8.32
C LEU A 221 -18.47 -8.73 8.63
N ARG A 222 -17.82 -8.47 9.77
CA ARG A 222 -16.63 -9.23 10.18
C ARG A 222 -16.90 -10.73 10.37
N ARG A 223 -18.10 -11.09 10.86
CA ARG A 223 -18.50 -12.51 11.01
C ARG A 223 -18.54 -13.25 9.68
N GLY A 224 -18.97 -12.60 8.60
CA GLY A 224 -18.99 -13.17 7.25
C GLY A 224 -17.60 -13.39 6.63
N LEU A 225 -16.55 -12.82 7.23
CA LEU A 225 -15.17 -13.00 6.76
C LEU A 225 -14.52 -14.29 7.26
N ALA A 226 -15.05 -14.93 8.30
CA ALA A 226 -14.53 -16.18 8.84
C ALA A 226 -15.07 -17.38 8.06
N GLY A 227 -14.21 -18.37 7.81
CA GLY A 227 -14.58 -19.65 7.22
C GLY A 227 -13.77 -20.78 7.85
N PRO A 228 -14.19 -22.04 7.73
CA PRO A 228 -13.61 -23.16 8.50
C PRO A 228 -12.13 -23.44 8.17
N ARG A 229 -11.61 -22.94 7.07
CA ARG A 229 -10.23 -23.15 6.61
C ARG A 229 -9.50 -21.85 6.21
N VAL A 230 -10.11 -20.69 6.42
CA VAL A 230 -9.58 -19.39 6.00
C VAL A 230 -9.47 -18.50 7.22
N ARG A 231 -8.25 -18.01 7.50
CA ARG A 231 -8.07 -16.99 8.53
C ARG A 231 -8.89 -15.75 8.18
N PRO A 232 -9.62 -15.16 9.14
CA PRO A 232 -10.44 -13.98 8.84
C PRO A 232 -9.62 -12.76 8.42
N TYR A 233 -8.39 -12.62 8.95
CA TYR A 233 -7.51 -11.50 8.68
C TYR A 233 -6.05 -11.95 8.59
N ALA A 234 -5.29 -11.32 7.68
CA ALA A 234 -3.83 -11.33 7.70
C ALA A 234 -3.30 -10.31 8.72
N ALA A 235 -2.10 -10.52 9.24
CA ALA A 235 -1.37 -9.47 9.95
C ALA A 235 -0.78 -8.46 8.94
N PRO A 236 -0.67 -7.16 9.30
CA PRO A 236 -0.02 -6.17 8.46
C PRO A 236 1.40 -6.57 8.03
N GLU A 237 2.14 -7.24 8.90
CA GLU A 237 3.50 -7.72 8.69
C GLU A 237 3.57 -8.77 7.59
N GLU A 238 2.56 -9.63 7.45
CA GLU A 238 2.51 -10.63 6.37
C GLU A 238 2.37 -9.96 4.99
N ILE A 239 1.62 -8.87 4.92
CA ILE A 239 1.50 -8.08 3.69
C ILE A 239 2.77 -7.27 3.42
N ALA A 240 3.40 -6.76 4.48
CA ALA A 240 4.67 -6.06 4.39
C ALA A 240 5.77 -6.98 3.83
N ASP A 241 5.88 -8.23 4.30
CA ASP A 241 6.86 -9.20 3.83
C ASP A 241 6.72 -9.49 2.32
N ILE A 242 5.48 -9.56 1.81
CA ILE A 242 5.22 -9.69 0.36
C ILE A 242 5.62 -8.40 -0.39
N ALA A 243 5.31 -7.23 0.16
CA ALA A 243 5.70 -5.96 -0.45
C ALA A 243 7.22 -5.81 -0.52
N LEU A 244 7.94 -6.21 0.52
CA LEU A 244 9.40 -6.22 0.53
C LEU A 244 9.98 -7.21 -0.50
N PHE A 245 9.40 -8.41 -0.62
CA PHE A 245 9.80 -9.34 -1.68
C PHE A 245 9.67 -8.69 -3.06
N LEU A 246 8.53 -8.09 -3.37
CA LEU A 246 8.31 -7.40 -4.66
C LEU A 246 9.25 -6.21 -4.89
N ALA A 247 9.66 -5.52 -3.81
CA ALA A 247 10.61 -4.41 -3.89
C ALA A 247 12.07 -4.86 -4.03
N SER A 248 12.39 -6.08 -3.63
CA SER A 248 13.76 -6.62 -3.60
C SER A 248 14.25 -7.08 -4.97
N ASP A 249 15.55 -7.36 -5.06
CA ASP A 249 16.19 -7.92 -6.25
C ASP A 249 15.77 -9.39 -6.49
N ASP A 250 15.24 -10.09 -5.46
CA ASP A 250 14.68 -11.45 -5.59
C ASP A 250 13.46 -11.49 -6.53
N ALA A 251 12.78 -10.36 -6.71
CA ALA A 251 11.66 -10.20 -7.62
C ALA A 251 12.04 -9.57 -8.98
N ALA A 252 13.32 -9.70 -9.40
CA ALA A 252 13.83 -9.07 -10.62
C ALA A 252 13.02 -9.40 -11.88
N ASN A 253 12.45 -10.60 -11.97
CA ASN A 253 11.64 -11.05 -13.11
C ASN A 253 10.14 -10.75 -12.96
N LEU A 254 9.72 -10.05 -11.90
CA LEU A 254 8.34 -9.62 -11.70
C LEU A 254 8.16 -8.16 -12.13
N VAL A 255 7.35 -7.95 -13.17
CA VAL A 255 7.03 -6.64 -13.75
C VAL A 255 5.55 -6.59 -14.09
N GLY A 256 4.83 -5.67 -13.47
CA GLY A 256 3.38 -5.55 -13.63
C GLY A 256 2.59 -6.69 -12.96
N ALA A 257 3.24 -7.46 -12.09
CA ALA A 257 2.56 -8.52 -11.35
C ALA A 257 1.59 -7.94 -10.32
N VAL A 258 0.45 -8.62 -10.16
CA VAL A 258 -0.49 -8.37 -9.06
C VAL A 258 -0.54 -9.65 -8.21
N LEU A 259 0.12 -9.64 -7.06
CA LEU A 259 0.15 -10.78 -6.15
C LEU A 259 -1.06 -10.73 -5.21
N LEU A 260 -1.98 -11.68 -5.41
CA LEU A 260 -3.15 -11.84 -4.56
C LEU A 260 -2.74 -12.47 -3.21
N ALA A 261 -2.92 -11.71 -2.12
CA ALA A 261 -2.58 -12.09 -0.75
C ALA A 261 -3.84 -12.13 0.12
N ASN A 262 -4.78 -13.04 -0.18
CA ASN A 262 -6.11 -13.10 0.42
C ASN A 262 -6.35 -14.30 1.33
N GLY A 263 -5.31 -15.08 1.64
CA GLY A 263 -5.42 -16.28 2.49
C GLY A 263 -6.21 -17.44 1.87
N GLY A 264 -6.32 -17.48 0.52
CA GLY A 264 -7.03 -18.55 -0.19
C GLY A 264 -8.55 -18.38 -0.24
N ARG A 265 -9.08 -17.17 -0.03
CA ARG A 265 -10.53 -16.89 -0.10
C ARG A 265 -11.11 -17.18 -1.48
N PHE A 266 -10.35 -16.84 -2.51
CA PHE A 266 -10.62 -17.17 -3.92
C PHE A 266 -9.30 -17.14 -4.69
N THR A 267 -9.30 -17.68 -5.89
CA THR A 267 -8.17 -17.67 -6.84
C THR A 267 -8.53 -16.88 -8.09
N VAL A 268 -7.53 -16.35 -8.79
CA VAL A 268 -7.65 -15.63 -10.07
C VAL A 268 -6.75 -16.27 -11.11
#